data_53c69759a66725cb84abbd5541f13406
#
_entry.id   53c69759a66725cb84abbd5541f13406
#
_cell.length_a   1.000
_cell.length_b   1.000
_cell.length_c   1.000
_cell.angle_alpha   90.00
_cell.angle_beta   90.00
_cell.angle_gamma   90.00
#
_symmetry.space_group_name_H-M   'P 1'
#
loop_
_entity.id
_entity.type
_entity.pdbx_description
1 polymer ?
#
loop_
_entity_poly.entity_id
_entity_poly.type
_entity_poly.pdbx_seq_one_letter_code
_entity_poly.pdbx_strand_id
1 'polypeptide(L)'
;MAVRRRKSIKFTTLMQKKLLIIFMIVMTLLIVLSVVIIRINASKGYEYSKAVYDNFNYSSRTIPARRGDITDRNGTVIAYSSKVYNLIIDTKVLLSDATYREPTVEALLQYFDLDEKELNDYIDDNAKRKESGGKIDSYKRMLSELTDKDIEEFTNKMNEKNSLIKGVWFEDEYKRIYPYSSFACDLMGFASNANGGELGIENNYNDELSGTDGRIYGYINDSSYEANRRNAINGNTVVSTIDYTIQNIIEQAIKDFNDEYGSKSTSVIVADPNTMEILGMADYPVFDLNNPRDLTSIYSAEELEAFTDDEFKDALYKVWSNYCVSSIY
;
A
#
# COMPACT_ATOMS: atom_id res chain seq x y z
N MET A 1 -80.35 38.95 -8.25
CA MET A 1 -79.03 38.36 -8.57
C MET A 1 -79.20 37.06 -9.37
N ALA A 2 -78.88 37.06 -10.66
CA ALA A 2 -79.09 35.89 -11.53
C ALA A 2 -77.82 34.99 -11.49
N VAL A 3 -77.95 33.81 -10.95
CA VAL A 3 -76.89 32.82 -10.92
C VAL A 3 -76.69 32.20 -12.31
N ARG A 4 -75.62 32.58 -12.96
CA ARG A 4 -75.19 32.02 -14.28
C ARG A 4 -74.80 30.54 -14.09
N ARG A 5 -75.70 29.62 -14.47
CA ARG A 5 -75.41 28.17 -14.56
C ARG A 5 -74.32 27.91 -15.58
N ARG A 6 -73.11 27.49 -15.14
CA ARG A 6 -72.05 26.98 -16.05
C ARG A 6 -72.57 25.75 -16.76
N LYS A 7 -72.63 25.80 -18.12
CA LYS A 7 -72.92 24.59 -18.94
C LYS A 7 -71.83 23.58 -18.76
N SER A 8 -72.14 22.41 -18.26
CA SER A 8 -71.23 21.29 -18.20
C SER A 8 -70.90 20.83 -19.61
N ILE A 9 -69.64 20.95 -20.01
CA ILE A 9 -69.15 20.46 -21.32
C ILE A 9 -69.16 18.93 -21.25
N LYS A 10 -70.08 18.26 -21.95
CA LYS A 10 -70.10 16.78 -22.07
C LYS A 10 -68.94 16.34 -22.94
N PHE A 11 -68.10 15.46 -22.41
CA PHE A 11 -66.98 14.84 -23.15
C PHE A 11 -67.57 14.01 -24.31
N THR A 12 -67.33 14.44 -25.52
CA THR A 12 -67.75 13.69 -26.71
C THR A 12 -66.72 12.61 -27.05
N THR A 13 -67.15 11.52 -27.69
CA THR A 13 -66.30 10.40 -28.13
C THR A 13 -65.14 10.85 -29.03
N LEU A 14 -65.28 11.94 -29.75
CA LEU A 14 -64.24 12.56 -30.57
C LEU A 14 -63.19 13.24 -29.73
N MET A 15 -63.55 13.87 -28.61
CA MET A 15 -62.62 14.46 -27.63
C MET A 15 -61.82 13.37 -26.90
N GLN A 16 -62.46 12.28 -26.51
CA GLN A 16 -61.82 11.12 -25.91
C GLN A 16 -60.74 10.50 -26.81
N LYS A 17 -61.05 10.31 -28.11
CA LYS A 17 -60.09 9.82 -29.12
C LYS A 17 -58.91 10.75 -29.30
N LYS A 18 -59.11 12.05 -29.36
CA LYS A 18 -58.02 13.05 -29.46
C LYS A 18 -57.16 13.04 -28.20
N LEU A 19 -57.75 12.93 -27.00
CA LEU A 19 -57.04 12.86 -25.76
C LEU A 19 -56.19 11.58 -25.68
N LEU A 20 -56.71 10.44 -26.10
CA LEU A 20 -56.02 9.16 -26.17
C LEU A 20 -54.82 9.20 -27.13
N ILE A 21 -54.97 9.86 -28.30
CA ILE A 21 -53.86 10.06 -29.24
C ILE A 21 -52.77 10.91 -28.64
N ILE A 22 -53.12 12.03 -27.98
CA ILE A 22 -52.17 12.90 -27.30
C ILE A 22 -51.44 12.12 -26.18
N PHE A 23 -52.18 11.34 -25.37
CA PHE A 23 -51.61 10.50 -24.33
C PHE A 23 -50.62 9.48 -24.87
N MET A 24 -50.97 8.80 -25.98
CA MET A 24 -50.08 7.84 -26.66
C MET A 24 -48.79 8.51 -27.17
N ILE A 25 -48.91 9.71 -27.74
CA ILE A 25 -47.73 10.49 -28.20
C ILE A 25 -46.82 10.82 -27.00
N VAL A 26 -47.37 11.31 -25.88
CA VAL A 26 -46.59 11.64 -24.68
C VAL A 26 -45.93 10.39 -24.10
N MET A 27 -46.66 9.28 -23.98
CA MET A 27 -46.10 7.99 -23.52
C MET A 27 -44.95 7.51 -24.39
N THR A 28 -45.11 7.58 -25.73
CA THR A 28 -44.06 7.19 -26.66
C THR A 28 -42.82 8.07 -26.49
N LEU A 29 -43.00 9.37 -26.30
CA LEU A 29 -41.92 10.33 -26.09
C LEU A 29 -41.16 10.04 -24.75
N LEU A 30 -41.89 9.70 -23.69
CA LEU A 30 -41.29 9.31 -22.37
C LEU A 30 -40.51 7.98 -22.50
N ILE A 31 -41.03 7.02 -23.26
CA ILE A 31 -40.32 5.74 -23.50
C ILE A 31 -39.04 6.01 -24.26
N VAL A 32 -39.07 6.81 -25.33
CA VAL A 32 -37.88 7.17 -26.09
C VAL A 32 -36.85 7.88 -25.19
N LEU A 33 -37.29 8.83 -24.38
CA LEU A 33 -36.41 9.53 -23.44
C LEU A 33 -35.77 8.56 -22.41
N SER A 34 -36.54 7.64 -21.85
CA SER A 34 -36.06 6.62 -20.94
C SER A 34 -34.98 5.72 -21.58
N VAL A 35 -35.21 5.29 -22.81
CA VAL A 35 -34.25 4.48 -23.60
C VAL A 35 -32.94 5.28 -23.84
N VAL A 36 -33.05 6.57 -24.18
CA VAL A 36 -31.88 7.45 -24.37
C VAL A 36 -31.08 7.59 -23.07
N ILE A 37 -31.75 7.83 -21.94
CA ILE A 37 -31.09 7.93 -20.63
C ILE A 37 -30.39 6.62 -20.27
N ILE A 38 -31.04 5.48 -20.43
CA ILE A 38 -30.44 4.16 -20.16
C ILE A 38 -29.21 3.94 -21.05
N ARG A 39 -29.29 4.30 -22.33
CA ARG A 39 -28.20 4.15 -23.29
C ARG A 39 -27.01 5.06 -22.96
N ILE A 40 -27.25 6.32 -22.56
CA ILE A 40 -26.21 7.24 -22.10
C ILE A 40 -25.55 6.70 -20.83
N ASN A 41 -26.35 6.23 -19.87
CA ASN A 41 -25.83 5.70 -18.62
C ASN A 41 -24.99 4.42 -18.84
N ALA A 42 -25.42 3.53 -19.73
CA ALA A 42 -24.70 2.31 -20.06
C ALA A 42 -23.41 2.55 -20.86
N SER A 43 -23.39 3.57 -21.78
CA SER A 43 -22.24 3.82 -22.66
C SER A 43 -21.24 4.82 -22.10
N LYS A 44 -21.70 5.83 -21.35
CA LYS A 44 -20.89 6.94 -20.85
C LYS A 44 -21.01 7.17 -19.33
N GLY A 45 -21.75 6.34 -18.61
CA GLY A 45 -21.97 6.50 -17.18
C GLY A 45 -20.65 6.54 -16.39
N TYR A 46 -19.67 5.74 -16.79
CA TYR A 46 -18.34 5.75 -16.19
C TYR A 46 -17.56 7.05 -16.49
N GLU A 47 -17.60 7.57 -17.71
CA GLU A 47 -16.92 8.83 -18.08
C GLU A 47 -17.57 10.04 -17.39
N TYR A 48 -18.90 10.08 -17.32
CA TYR A 48 -19.60 11.15 -16.59
C TYR A 48 -19.38 11.07 -15.08
N SER A 49 -19.38 9.86 -14.51
CA SER A 49 -19.02 9.68 -13.10
C SER A 49 -17.59 10.15 -12.83
N LYS A 50 -16.64 9.81 -13.71
CA LYS A 50 -15.25 10.25 -13.60
C LYS A 50 -15.12 11.77 -13.71
N ALA A 51 -15.80 12.42 -14.66
CA ALA A 51 -15.77 13.86 -14.83
C ALA A 51 -16.41 14.60 -13.65
N VAL A 52 -17.46 14.05 -13.04
CA VAL A 52 -18.03 14.55 -11.79
C VAL A 52 -17.04 14.38 -10.63
N TYR A 53 -16.36 13.23 -10.55
CA TYR A 53 -15.35 12.95 -9.55
C TYR A 53 -14.12 13.88 -9.66
N ASP A 54 -13.69 14.21 -10.86
CA ASP A 54 -12.54 15.11 -11.10
C ASP A 54 -12.84 16.59 -10.72
N ASN A 55 -14.11 16.98 -10.68
CA ASN A 55 -14.55 18.35 -10.35
C ASN A 55 -14.93 18.54 -8.87
N PHE A 56 -15.07 17.48 -8.09
CA PHE A 56 -15.25 17.58 -6.64
C PHE A 56 -13.91 17.29 -5.93
N ASN A 57 -13.69 17.89 -4.76
CA ASN A 57 -12.56 17.55 -3.89
C ASN A 57 -12.70 16.09 -3.41
N TYR A 58 -12.30 15.16 -4.29
CA TYR A 58 -12.34 13.74 -4.04
C TYR A 58 -11.13 13.35 -3.23
N SER A 59 -11.35 12.92 -2.00
CA SER A 59 -10.31 12.30 -1.17
C SER A 59 -10.39 10.79 -1.32
N SER A 60 -9.31 10.19 -1.79
CA SER A 60 -9.16 8.73 -1.86
C SER A 60 -7.92 8.30 -1.11
N ARG A 61 -8.10 7.43 -0.13
CA ARG A 61 -7.01 6.84 0.65
C ARG A 61 -7.02 5.33 0.49
N THR A 62 -5.88 4.75 0.18
CA THR A 62 -5.68 3.30 0.18
C THR A 62 -5.60 2.79 1.61
N ILE A 63 -6.21 1.64 1.88
CA ILE A 63 -6.03 0.87 3.10
C ILE A 63 -5.16 -0.32 2.69
N PRO A 64 -3.88 -0.36 3.07
CA PRO A 64 -2.99 -1.44 2.65
C PRO A 64 -3.46 -2.79 3.20
N ALA A 65 -3.36 -3.82 2.39
CA ALA A 65 -3.55 -5.21 2.82
C ALA A 65 -2.31 -5.68 3.56
N ARG A 66 -2.50 -6.43 4.65
CA ARG A 66 -1.40 -7.12 5.33
C ARG A 66 -0.98 -8.32 4.49
N ARG A 67 0.30 -8.41 4.12
CA ARG A 67 0.87 -9.59 3.48
C ARG A 67 0.83 -10.78 4.43
N GLY A 68 0.42 -11.94 3.94
CA GLY A 68 0.28 -13.17 4.71
C GLY A 68 1.60 -13.65 5.33
N ASP A 69 1.51 -14.40 6.40
CA ASP A 69 2.68 -14.93 7.08
C ASP A 69 3.23 -16.15 6.34
N ILE A 70 4.53 -16.42 6.47
CA ILE A 70 5.15 -17.69 6.04
C ILE A 70 5.60 -18.42 7.29
N THR A 71 5.22 -19.69 7.41
CA THR A 71 5.57 -20.52 8.55
C THR A 71 6.30 -21.77 8.12
N ASP A 72 7.03 -22.36 9.04
CA ASP A 72 7.55 -23.72 8.91
C ASP A 72 6.39 -24.74 9.01
N ARG A 73 6.69 -26.03 8.85
CA ARG A 73 5.71 -27.12 8.96
C ARG A 73 5.05 -27.25 10.34
N ASN A 74 5.67 -26.70 11.39
CA ASN A 74 5.23 -26.76 12.79
C ASN A 74 4.50 -25.48 13.24
N GLY A 75 4.39 -24.47 12.36
CA GLY A 75 3.75 -23.19 12.65
C GLY A 75 4.71 -22.12 13.20
N THR A 76 6.02 -22.34 13.18
CA THR A 76 7.01 -21.31 13.50
C THR A 76 7.00 -20.24 12.44
N VAL A 77 6.80 -18.97 12.83
CA VAL A 77 6.72 -17.86 11.89
C VAL A 77 8.10 -17.50 11.37
N ILE A 78 8.31 -17.65 10.06
CA ILE A 78 9.58 -17.36 9.37
C ILE A 78 9.54 -15.96 8.73
N ALA A 79 8.38 -15.53 8.25
CA ALA A 79 8.16 -14.18 7.75
C ALA A 79 6.78 -13.68 8.13
N TYR A 80 6.69 -12.41 8.53
CA TYR A 80 5.41 -11.75 8.83
C TYR A 80 5.45 -10.28 8.45
N SER A 81 4.28 -9.64 8.44
CA SER A 81 4.16 -8.21 8.16
C SER A 81 3.74 -7.46 9.41
N SER A 82 4.56 -6.49 9.83
CA SER A 82 4.28 -5.59 10.94
C SER A 82 3.69 -4.30 10.41
N LYS A 83 2.69 -3.77 11.12
CA LYS A 83 2.13 -2.47 10.82
C LYS A 83 3.12 -1.37 11.19
N VAL A 84 3.32 -0.45 10.28
CA VAL A 84 4.16 0.74 10.45
C VAL A 84 3.42 1.96 9.92
N TYR A 85 3.93 3.14 10.22
CA TYR A 85 3.32 4.40 9.85
C TYR A 85 4.32 5.31 9.15
N ASN A 86 3.85 6.03 8.16
CA ASN A 86 4.61 7.07 7.50
C ASN A 86 4.06 8.43 7.93
N LEU A 87 4.95 9.32 8.38
CA LEU A 87 4.62 10.69 8.73
C LEU A 87 4.49 11.52 7.46
N ILE A 88 3.30 12.07 7.23
CA ILE A 88 2.99 12.90 6.07
C ILE A 88 2.69 14.32 6.50
N ILE A 89 3.23 15.30 5.74
CA ILE A 89 2.91 16.71 5.89
C ILE A 89 2.12 17.22 4.69
N ASP A 90 1.03 17.93 4.98
CA ASP A 90 0.24 18.71 4.03
C ASP A 90 0.48 20.21 4.28
N THR A 91 1.36 20.81 3.49
CA THR A 91 1.65 22.24 3.63
C THR A 91 0.47 23.13 3.21
N LYS A 92 -0.48 22.61 2.42
CA LYS A 92 -1.70 23.35 2.06
C LYS A 92 -2.58 23.58 3.29
N VAL A 93 -2.74 22.57 4.14
CA VAL A 93 -3.47 22.68 5.41
C VAL A 93 -2.65 23.47 6.42
N LEU A 94 -1.36 23.17 6.57
CA LEU A 94 -0.46 23.87 7.49
C LEU A 94 -0.41 25.39 7.25
N LEU A 95 -0.40 25.81 6.00
CA LEU A 95 -0.35 27.22 5.59
C LEU A 95 -1.74 27.85 5.41
N SER A 96 -2.83 27.13 5.71
CA SER A 96 -4.19 27.71 5.61
C SER A 96 -4.45 28.79 6.68
N ASP A 97 -3.82 28.65 7.86
CA ASP A 97 -3.86 29.62 8.94
C ASP A 97 -2.46 29.84 9.50
N ALA A 98 -2.09 31.09 9.76
CA ALA A 98 -0.77 31.46 10.30
C ALA A 98 -0.50 30.85 11.69
N THR A 99 -1.54 30.54 12.45
CA THR A 99 -1.46 29.98 13.80
C THR A 99 -1.07 28.50 13.86
N TYR A 100 -1.10 27.79 12.73
CA TYR A 100 -0.84 26.34 12.69
C TYR A 100 0.65 26.02 12.56
N ARG A 101 1.42 26.89 11.88
CA ARG A 101 2.81 26.58 11.51
C ARG A 101 3.70 26.33 12.73
N GLU A 102 3.80 27.31 13.62
CA GLU A 102 4.73 27.29 14.76
C GLU A 102 4.45 26.11 15.70
N PRO A 103 3.21 25.89 16.20
CA PRO A 103 2.91 24.75 17.07
C PRO A 103 3.11 23.39 16.39
N THR A 104 2.90 23.31 15.09
CA THR A 104 3.08 22.06 14.36
C THR A 104 4.55 21.73 14.17
N VAL A 105 5.39 22.71 13.79
CA VAL A 105 6.82 22.55 13.62
C VAL A 105 7.48 22.21 14.96
N GLU A 106 7.13 22.94 16.02
CA GLU A 106 7.64 22.67 17.37
C GLU A 106 7.32 21.24 17.84
N ALA A 107 6.06 20.81 17.67
CA ALA A 107 5.66 19.45 18.00
C ALA A 107 6.39 18.40 17.16
N LEU A 108 6.55 18.62 15.86
CA LEU A 108 7.26 17.69 14.98
C LEU A 108 8.73 17.51 15.42
N LEU A 109 9.43 18.59 15.73
CA LEU A 109 10.81 18.54 16.19
C LEU A 109 10.96 17.99 17.61
N GLN A 110 9.93 18.11 18.44
CA GLN A 110 9.93 17.56 19.80
C GLN A 110 9.78 16.03 19.82
N TYR A 111 8.93 15.48 18.95
CA TYR A 111 8.57 14.06 18.99
C TYR A 111 9.29 13.20 17.94
N PHE A 112 9.87 13.81 16.91
CA PHE A 112 10.54 13.10 15.82
C PHE A 112 11.93 13.67 15.56
N ASP A 113 12.84 12.78 15.16
CA ASP A 113 14.19 13.15 14.73
C ASP A 113 14.14 13.68 13.28
N LEU A 114 13.83 14.96 13.14
CA LEU A 114 13.75 15.67 11.88
C LEU A 114 14.81 16.79 11.82
N ASP A 115 15.39 16.99 10.65
CA ASP A 115 16.23 18.16 10.42
C ASP A 115 15.38 19.44 10.37
N GLU A 116 15.57 20.30 11.38
CA GLU A 116 14.82 21.55 11.52
C GLU A 116 14.97 22.45 10.30
N LYS A 117 16.15 22.50 9.72
CA LYS A 117 16.44 23.33 8.57
C LYS A 117 15.70 22.79 7.32
N GLU A 118 15.81 21.50 7.06
CA GLU A 118 15.12 20.87 5.91
C GLU A 118 13.60 21.04 6.02
N LEU A 119 13.04 20.84 7.22
CA LEU A 119 11.62 21.02 7.49
C LEU A 119 11.18 22.45 7.21
N ASN A 120 11.89 23.44 7.77
CA ASN A 120 11.55 24.86 7.58
C ASN A 120 11.74 25.30 6.13
N ASP A 121 12.84 24.92 5.47
CA ASP A 121 13.09 25.24 4.06
C ASP A 121 11.96 24.70 3.16
N TYR A 122 11.50 23.47 3.41
CA TYR A 122 10.37 22.91 2.68
C TYR A 122 9.05 23.68 2.89
N ILE A 123 8.76 24.06 4.13
CA ILE A 123 7.54 24.85 4.44
C ILE A 123 7.63 26.24 3.82
N ASP A 124 8.80 26.91 3.88
CA ASP A 124 9.02 28.25 3.32
C ASP A 124 8.92 28.27 1.81
N ASP A 125 9.43 27.25 1.13
CA ASP A 125 9.30 27.14 -0.33
C ASP A 125 7.84 26.98 -0.76
N ASN A 126 7.04 26.22 -0.01
CA ASN A 126 5.60 26.13 -0.25
C ASN A 126 4.85 27.43 0.08
N ALA A 127 5.29 28.17 1.12
CA ALA A 127 4.73 29.48 1.44
C ALA A 127 4.98 30.49 0.30
N LYS A 128 6.20 30.56 -0.24
CA LYS A 128 6.54 31.40 -1.40
C LYS A 128 5.72 31.01 -2.64
N ARG A 129 5.53 29.70 -2.89
CA ARG A 129 4.67 29.22 -3.99
C ARG A 129 3.22 29.68 -3.79
N LYS A 130 2.71 29.64 -2.55
CA LYS A 130 1.37 30.13 -2.23
C LYS A 130 1.21 31.62 -2.55
N GLU A 131 2.16 32.46 -2.14
CA GLU A 131 2.16 33.89 -2.40
C GLU A 131 2.21 34.22 -3.90
N SER A 132 2.94 33.44 -4.69
CA SER A 132 3.02 33.58 -6.15
C SER A 132 1.83 32.98 -6.91
N GLY A 133 0.83 32.40 -6.22
CA GLY A 133 -0.33 31.73 -6.83
C GLY A 133 0.02 30.38 -7.46
N GLY A 134 1.16 29.79 -7.11
CA GLY A 134 1.61 28.48 -7.56
C GLY A 134 0.94 27.32 -6.83
N LYS A 135 1.18 26.11 -7.32
CA LYS A 135 0.68 24.87 -6.68
C LYS A 135 1.47 24.59 -5.40
N ILE A 136 0.74 24.38 -4.31
CA ILE A 136 1.27 23.99 -3.00
C ILE A 136 1.24 22.47 -2.91
N ASP A 137 2.28 21.89 -2.31
CA ASP A 137 2.31 20.44 -2.05
C ASP A 137 1.36 20.10 -0.90
N SER A 138 0.48 19.13 -1.14
CA SER A 138 -0.43 18.60 -0.11
C SER A 138 0.02 17.25 0.43
N TYR A 139 1.19 16.77 0.00
CA TYR A 139 1.70 15.48 0.39
C TYR A 139 3.23 15.45 0.30
N LYS A 140 3.91 15.33 1.45
CA LYS A 140 5.33 14.96 1.52
C LYS A 140 5.52 13.98 2.67
N ARG A 141 6.10 12.82 2.37
CA ARG A 141 6.54 11.85 3.37
C ARG A 141 7.82 12.37 4.03
N MET A 142 7.78 12.59 5.33
CA MET A 142 8.92 13.07 6.13
C MET A 142 9.67 11.92 6.77
N LEU A 143 8.95 10.97 7.36
CA LEU A 143 9.51 9.77 7.98
C LEU A 143 8.72 8.54 7.54
N SER A 144 9.38 7.40 7.56
CA SER A 144 8.82 6.09 7.23
C SER A 144 9.07 5.11 8.35
N GLU A 145 8.28 4.02 8.35
CA GLU A 145 8.49 2.86 9.22
C GLU A 145 8.37 3.15 10.73
N LEU A 146 7.64 4.19 11.12
CA LEU A 146 7.36 4.49 12.52
C LEU A 146 6.48 3.40 13.13
N THR A 147 6.73 3.05 14.38
CA THR A 147 5.90 2.10 15.13
C THR A 147 4.73 2.79 15.84
N ASP A 148 3.76 2.01 16.35
CA ASP A 148 2.66 2.55 17.17
C ASP A 148 3.19 3.39 18.37
N LYS A 149 4.30 2.97 18.95
CA LYS A 149 4.92 3.68 20.09
C LYS A 149 5.51 5.03 19.70
N ASP A 150 6.11 5.10 18.51
CA ASP A 150 6.75 6.33 18.03
C ASP A 150 5.73 7.42 17.74
N ILE A 151 4.50 7.04 17.38
CA ILE A 151 3.44 7.99 17.01
C ILE A 151 2.44 8.28 18.13
N GLU A 152 2.41 7.48 19.20
CA GLU A 152 1.38 7.53 20.25
C GLU A 152 1.33 8.90 20.93
N GLU A 153 2.46 9.39 21.44
CA GLU A 153 2.52 10.65 22.18
C GLU A 153 2.15 11.84 21.29
N PHE A 154 2.69 11.89 20.07
CA PHE A 154 2.34 12.94 19.10
C PHE A 154 0.86 12.91 18.72
N THR A 155 0.31 11.70 18.49
CA THR A 155 -1.10 11.53 18.16
C THR A 155 -2.02 12.00 19.28
N ASN A 156 -1.65 11.70 20.54
CA ASN A 156 -2.36 12.17 21.73
C ASN A 156 -2.34 13.71 21.79
N LYS A 157 -1.18 14.32 21.55
CA LYS A 157 -1.01 15.78 21.53
C LYS A 157 -1.81 16.43 20.41
N MET A 158 -1.80 15.84 19.22
CA MET A 158 -2.56 16.32 18.07
C MET A 158 -4.08 16.28 18.32
N ASN A 159 -4.57 15.26 19.03
CA ASN A 159 -5.98 15.06 19.34
C ASN A 159 -6.48 15.82 20.58
N GLU A 160 -5.64 16.59 21.29
CA GLU A 160 -6.07 17.43 22.38
C GLU A 160 -7.12 18.45 21.92
N LYS A 161 -8.06 18.77 22.84
CA LYS A 161 -9.09 19.77 22.56
C LYS A 161 -8.43 21.13 22.31
N ASN A 162 -8.71 21.73 21.15
CA ASN A 162 -8.12 22.98 20.66
C ASN A 162 -6.64 22.88 20.23
N SER A 163 -6.15 21.69 19.88
CA SER A 163 -4.82 21.56 19.30
C SER A 163 -4.68 22.35 18.01
N LEU A 164 -3.61 23.12 17.90
CA LEU A 164 -3.23 23.89 16.70
C LEU A 164 -2.29 23.09 15.79
N ILE A 165 -1.97 21.83 16.13
CA ILE A 165 -1.19 20.92 15.27
C ILE A 165 -2.08 20.51 14.10
N LYS A 166 -1.79 21.00 12.89
CA LYS A 166 -2.58 20.77 11.68
C LYS A 166 -1.67 20.48 10.48
N GLY A 167 -2.23 19.84 9.46
CA GLY A 167 -1.49 19.50 8.25
C GLY A 167 -0.51 18.35 8.42
N VAL A 168 -0.70 17.49 9.41
CA VAL A 168 0.09 16.30 9.66
C VAL A 168 -0.84 15.11 9.85
N TRP A 169 -0.51 13.98 9.25
CA TRP A 169 -1.19 12.71 9.51
C TRP A 169 -0.25 11.53 9.31
N PHE A 170 -0.70 10.35 9.72
CA PHE A 170 0.02 9.10 9.54
C PHE A 170 -0.68 8.23 8.49
N GLU A 171 0.12 7.69 7.56
CA GLU A 171 -0.33 6.68 6.63
C GLU A 171 0.07 5.30 7.11
N ASP A 172 -0.90 4.40 7.14
CA ASP A 172 -0.67 3.00 7.46
C ASP A 172 0.11 2.33 6.33
N GLU A 173 1.13 1.58 6.67
CA GLU A 173 1.90 0.73 5.77
C GLU A 173 2.26 -0.57 6.49
N TYR A 174 2.70 -1.59 5.76
CA TYR A 174 3.19 -2.84 6.33
C TYR A 174 4.64 -3.05 5.92
N LYS A 175 5.51 -3.29 6.94
CA LYS A 175 6.89 -3.69 6.74
C LYS A 175 7.00 -5.20 6.84
N ARG A 176 7.63 -5.84 5.83
CA ARG A 176 7.95 -7.26 5.88
C ARG A 176 9.11 -7.48 6.83
N ILE A 177 8.99 -8.48 7.72
CA ILE A 177 9.98 -8.80 8.75
C ILE A 177 10.29 -10.28 8.67
N TYR A 178 11.58 -10.59 8.68
CA TYR A 178 12.15 -11.92 8.73
C TYR A 178 12.90 -12.07 10.07
N PRO A 179 12.26 -12.71 11.10
CA PRO A 179 12.80 -12.73 12.46
C PRO A 179 14.17 -13.40 12.58
N TYR A 180 14.49 -14.25 11.64
CA TYR A 180 15.71 -15.07 11.63
C TYR A 180 16.71 -14.62 10.55
N SER A 181 16.61 -13.38 10.09
CA SER A 181 17.52 -12.71 9.15
C SER A 181 17.86 -13.54 7.91
N SER A 182 18.86 -14.43 7.99
CA SER A 182 19.39 -15.23 6.86
C SER A 182 18.80 -16.63 6.76
N PHE A 183 17.86 -17.00 7.63
CA PHE A 183 17.28 -18.34 7.66
C PHE A 183 16.61 -18.71 6.32
N ALA A 184 17.09 -19.79 5.72
CA ALA A 184 16.63 -20.31 4.42
C ALA A 184 16.54 -19.21 3.34
N CYS A 185 17.47 -18.25 3.31
CA CYS A 185 17.36 -17.01 2.54
C CYS A 185 17.13 -17.28 1.04
N ASP A 186 17.81 -18.25 0.44
CA ASP A 186 17.70 -18.60 -0.97
C ASP A 186 16.38 -19.28 -1.33
N LEU A 187 15.77 -19.97 -0.37
CA LEU A 187 14.47 -20.60 -0.54
C LEU A 187 13.33 -19.60 -0.27
N MET A 188 13.47 -18.83 0.80
CA MET A 188 12.46 -17.86 1.20
C MET A 188 12.33 -16.72 0.20
N GLY A 189 13.47 -16.20 -0.26
CA GLY A 189 13.48 -14.95 -0.99
C GLY A 189 13.00 -13.78 -0.14
N PHE A 190 12.78 -12.64 -0.74
CA PHE A 190 12.34 -11.43 -0.04
C PHE A 190 11.26 -10.67 -0.81
N ALA A 191 10.57 -9.78 -0.11
CA ALA A 191 9.65 -8.82 -0.68
C ALA A 191 10.22 -7.40 -0.53
N SER A 192 10.31 -6.66 -1.63
CA SER A 192 10.87 -5.30 -1.65
C SER A 192 9.89 -4.24 -1.12
N ASN A 193 8.61 -4.53 -1.14
CA ASN A 193 7.53 -3.71 -0.59
C ASN A 193 6.32 -4.59 -0.25
N ALA A 194 5.29 -4.00 0.34
CA ALA A 194 4.11 -4.73 0.82
C ALA A 194 3.45 -5.63 -0.23
N ASN A 195 3.62 -5.36 -1.52
CA ASN A 195 2.89 -6.02 -2.62
C ASN A 195 3.77 -6.82 -3.59
N GLY A 196 5.08 -6.91 -3.35
CA GLY A 196 6.01 -7.54 -4.29
C GLY A 196 6.98 -8.51 -3.67
N GLY A 197 6.78 -9.83 -3.92
CA GLY A 197 7.82 -10.83 -3.73
C GLY A 197 8.79 -10.81 -4.91
N GLU A 198 10.10 -10.76 -4.65
CA GLU A 198 11.10 -10.71 -5.72
C GLU A 198 11.74 -12.07 -6.00
N LEU A 199 11.89 -12.92 -4.99
CA LEU A 199 12.55 -14.23 -5.11
C LEU A 199 11.86 -15.28 -4.25
N GLY A 200 12.20 -16.55 -4.49
CA GLY A 200 11.87 -17.70 -3.65
C GLY A 200 10.37 -17.91 -3.43
N ILE A 201 10.02 -18.32 -2.22
CA ILE A 201 8.62 -18.53 -1.78
C ILE A 201 7.84 -17.22 -1.86
N GLU A 202 8.46 -16.10 -1.48
CA GLU A 202 7.84 -14.78 -1.54
C GLU A 202 7.33 -14.42 -2.94
N ASN A 203 8.10 -14.71 -3.98
CA ASN A 203 7.71 -14.46 -5.36
C ASN A 203 6.73 -15.52 -5.88
N ASN A 204 7.01 -16.80 -5.62
CA ASN A 204 6.22 -17.90 -6.18
C ASN A 204 4.79 -17.95 -5.64
N TYR A 205 4.59 -17.55 -4.38
CA TYR A 205 3.28 -17.45 -3.72
C TYR A 205 2.83 -15.99 -3.52
N ASN A 206 3.29 -15.10 -4.40
CA ASN A 206 2.99 -13.68 -4.27
C ASN A 206 1.48 -13.39 -4.33
N ASP A 207 0.74 -14.07 -5.18
CA ASP A 207 -0.72 -13.87 -5.33
C ASP A 207 -1.48 -14.28 -4.06
N GLU A 208 -1.04 -15.34 -3.38
CA GLU A 208 -1.63 -15.81 -2.12
C GLU A 208 -1.24 -14.89 -0.95
N LEU A 209 0.01 -14.42 -0.94
CA LEU A 209 0.56 -13.64 0.16
C LEU A 209 0.12 -12.17 0.14
N SER A 210 -0.04 -11.54 -1.04
CA SER A 210 -0.21 -10.08 -1.14
C SER A 210 -1.56 -9.56 -0.64
N GLY A 211 -2.64 -10.34 -0.76
CA GLY A 211 -3.98 -9.87 -0.44
C GLY A 211 -4.52 -8.83 -1.44
N THR A 212 -5.46 -8.03 -1.01
CA THR A 212 -6.07 -6.98 -1.84
C THR A 212 -6.29 -5.73 -1.02
N ASP A 213 -5.74 -4.62 -1.46
CA ASP A 213 -5.91 -3.34 -0.79
C ASP A 213 -7.37 -2.89 -0.73
N GLY A 214 -7.70 -2.34 0.41
CA GLY A 214 -8.94 -1.61 0.60
C GLY A 214 -8.83 -0.16 0.15
N ARG A 215 -9.94 0.55 0.19
CA ARG A 215 -10.00 1.95 -0.17
C ARG A 215 -11.06 2.69 0.63
N ILE A 216 -10.71 3.87 1.13
CA ILE A 216 -11.67 4.86 1.60
C ILE A 216 -11.75 5.91 0.53
N TYR A 217 -12.97 6.20 0.07
CA TYR A 217 -13.22 7.26 -0.89
C TYR A 217 -14.50 7.99 -0.51
N GLY A 218 -14.49 9.30 -0.66
CA GLY A 218 -15.65 10.11 -0.28
C GLY A 218 -15.57 11.51 -0.81
N TYR A 219 -16.71 12.19 -0.75
CA TYR A 219 -16.83 13.58 -1.10
C TYR A 219 -16.73 14.43 0.15
N ILE A 220 -15.92 15.48 0.08
CA ILE A 220 -15.92 16.53 1.10
C ILE A 220 -16.89 17.58 0.63
N ASN A 221 -18.12 17.56 1.18
CA ASN A 221 -19.06 18.66 1.11
C ASN A 221 -18.97 19.48 2.39
N ASP A 222 -19.19 20.78 2.33
CA ASP A 222 -19.16 21.72 3.48
C ASP A 222 -20.05 21.31 4.66
N SER A 223 -20.94 20.34 4.48
CA SER A 223 -21.93 19.91 5.50
C SER A 223 -21.96 18.42 5.83
N SER A 224 -21.30 17.54 5.05
CA SER A 224 -21.24 16.11 5.36
C SER A 224 -20.09 15.39 4.64
N TYR A 225 -19.43 14.51 5.39
CA TYR A 225 -18.43 13.59 4.89
C TYR A 225 -19.11 12.23 4.67
N GLU A 226 -19.45 11.91 3.42
CA GLU A 226 -19.89 10.57 3.06
C GLU A 226 -18.70 9.76 2.56
N ALA A 227 -18.15 8.92 3.42
CA ALA A 227 -17.08 8.01 3.06
C ALA A 227 -17.62 6.62 2.71
N ASN A 228 -17.35 6.18 1.51
CA ASN A 228 -17.48 4.78 1.14
C ASN A 228 -16.17 4.06 1.51
N ARG A 229 -16.27 2.99 2.30
CA ARG A 229 -15.12 2.18 2.72
C ARG A 229 -15.21 0.79 2.12
N ARG A 230 -14.20 0.41 1.36
CA ARG A 230 -13.90 -0.97 0.99
C ARG A 230 -12.76 -1.45 1.87
N ASN A 231 -13.00 -2.45 2.70
CA ASN A 231 -11.95 -3.01 3.56
C ASN A 231 -10.89 -3.74 2.73
N ALA A 232 -9.66 -3.72 3.22
CA ALA A 232 -8.59 -4.57 2.71
C ALA A 232 -8.91 -6.05 3.00
N ILE A 233 -8.45 -6.92 2.11
CA ILE A 233 -8.45 -8.37 2.30
C ILE A 233 -7.00 -8.79 2.47
N ASN A 234 -6.63 -9.24 3.66
CA ASN A 234 -5.26 -9.66 3.95
C ASN A 234 -4.88 -10.91 3.13
N GLY A 235 -3.59 -11.06 2.87
CA GLY A 235 -3.05 -12.25 2.23
C GLY A 235 -3.17 -13.50 3.11
N ASN A 236 -3.09 -14.66 2.47
CA ASN A 236 -3.16 -15.95 3.13
C ASN A 236 -1.80 -16.34 3.72
N THR A 237 -1.81 -17.12 4.78
CA THR A 237 -0.60 -17.72 5.34
C THR A 237 -0.15 -18.89 4.46
N VAL A 238 1.14 -18.93 4.14
CA VAL A 238 1.79 -20.04 3.43
C VAL A 238 2.53 -20.89 4.47
N VAL A 239 2.20 -22.18 4.53
CA VAL A 239 2.90 -23.16 5.37
C VAL A 239 3.88 -23.93 4.50
N SER A 240 5.18 -23.81 4.77
CA SER A 240 6.23 -24.53 4.06
C SER A 240 6.44 -25.93 4.64
N THR A 241 7.13 -26.79 3.91
CA THR A 241 7.55 -28.11 4.39
C THR A 241 8.84 -28.07 5.22
N ILE A 242 9.50 -26.91 5.27
CA ILE A 242 10.73 -26.71 6.04
C ILE A 242 10.48 -26.98 7.52
N ASP A 243 11.43 -27.65 8.14
CA ASP A 243 11.49 -27.81 9.60
C ASP A 243 12.54 -26.85 10.15
N TYR A 244 12.11 -25.96 11.03
CA TYR A 244 12.97 -24.92 11.61
C TYR A 244 14.24 -25.52 12.28
N THR A 245 14.08 -26.64 12.97
CA THR A 245 15.21 -27.29 13.66
C THR A 245 16.22 -27.89 12.69
N ILE A 246 15.70 -28.59 11.66
CA ILE A 246 16.56 -29.18 10.62
C ILE A 246 17.30 -28.12 9.85
N GLN A 247 16.59 -27.04 9.45
CA GLN A 247 17.19 -25.92 8.74
C GLN A 247 18.33 -25.26 9.54
N ASN A 248 18.11 -24.98 10.83
CA ASN A 248 19.18 -24.42 11.68
C ASN A 248 20.40 -25.36 11.80
N ILE A 249 20.17 -26.67 11.88
CA ILE A 249 21.27 -27.64 11.95
C ILE A 249 22.12 -27.57 10.68
N ILE A 250 21.50 -27.58 9.50
CA ILE A 250 22.26 -27.51 8.24
C ILE A 250 22.96 -26.19 8.03
N GLU A 251 22.33 -25.07 8.38
CA GLU A 251 22.96 -23.73 8.29
C GLU A 251 24.19 -23.63 9.21
N GLN A 252 24.07 -24.12 10.46
CA GLN A 252 25.21 -24.15 11.37
C GLN A 252 26.32 -25.08 10.84
N ALA A 253 25.98 -26.26 10.30
CA ALA A 253 26.97 -27.16 9.77
C ALA A 253 27.68 -26.60 8.51
N ILE A 254 26.96 -25.87 7.63
CA ILE A 254 27.54 -25.14 6.50
C ILE A 254 28.50 -24.07 7.00
N LYS A 255 28.08 -23.29 8.00
CA LYS A 255 28.90 -22.25 8.56
C LYS A 255 30.20 -22.79 9.16
N ASP A 256 30.08 -23.81 10.03
CA ASP A 256 31.24 -24.44 10.66
C ASP A 256 32.21 -25.00 9.61
N PHE A 257 31.67 -25.63 8.55
CA PHE A 257 32.46 -26.14 7.45
C PHE A 257 33.21 -25.03 6.70
N ASN A 258 32.51 -23.91 6.38
CA ASN A 258 33.13 -22.79 5.69
C ASN A 258 34.17 -22.06 6.56
N ASP A 259 33.91 -21.94 7.84
CA ASP A 259 34.87 -21.33 8.78
C ASP A 259 36.17 -22.18 8.91
N GLU A 260 36.05 -23.49 8.80
CA GLU A 260 37.21 -24.42 8.88
C GLU A 260 37.94 -24.56 7.54
N TYR A 261 37.22 -24.72 6.43
CA TYR A 261 37.80 -25.10 5.13
C TYR A 261 37.79 -24.00 4.06
N GLY A 262 36.96 -22.97 4.21
CA GLY A 262 36.94 -21.80 3.33
C GLY A 262 36.43 -22.13 1.92
N SER A 263 35.25 -22.75 1.76
CA SER A 263 34.69 -23.04 0.43
C SER A 263 34.10 -21.80 -0.25
N LYS A 264 34.05 -21.82 -1.58
CA LYS A 264 33.43 -20.75 -2.37
C LYS A 264 31.89 -20.79 -2.35
N SER A 265 31.34 -22.00 -2.31
CA SER A 265 29.93 -22.28 -2.18
C SER A 265 29.73 -23.66 -1.56
N THR A 266 28.72 -23.80 -0.73
CA THR A 266 28.33 -25.06 -0.12
C THR A 266 26.81 -25.12 -0.12
N SER A 267 26.23 -26.22 -0.64
CA SER A 267 24.78 -26.36 -0.73
C SER A 267 24.35 -27.66 -0.09
N VAL A 268 23.28 -27.62 0.70
CA VAL A 268 22.73 -28.80 1.39
C VAL A 268 21.22 -28.83 1.22
N ILE A 269 20.70 -30.00 0.84
CA ILE A 269 19.25 -30.27 0.79
C ILE A 269 18.98 -31.49 1.67
N VAL A 270 17.98 -31.36 2.55
CA VAL A 270 17.46 -32.47 3.36
C VAL A 270 16.00 -32.71 2.97
N ALA A 271 15.71 -33.94 2.54
CA ALA A 271 14.36 -34.31 2.12
C ALA A 271 13.91 -35.63 2.79
N ASP A 272 12.60 -35.76 3.01
CA ASP A 272 11.99 -37.02 3.43
C ASP A 272 11.93 -37.98 2.21
N PRO A 273 12.58 -39.16 2.27
CA PRO A 273 12.61 -40.06 1.13
C PRO A 273 11.25 -40.70 0.80
N ASN A 274 10.28 -40.67 1.71
CA ASN A 274 8.96 -41.25 1.52
C ASN A 274 7.96 -40.26 0.88
N THR A 275 8.02 -39.00 1.29
CA THR A 275 7.07 -37.95 0.84
C THR A 275 7.68 -37.02 -0.19
N MET A 276 9.03 -37.00 -0.29
CA MET A 276 9.81 -36.06 -1.09
C MET A 276 9.65 -34.60 -0.62
N GLU A 277 9.13 -34.39 0.60
CA GLU A 277 9.09 -33.06 1.21
C GLU A 277 10.50 -32.57 1.53
N ILE A 278 10.81 -31.34 1.15
CA ILE A 278 12.08 -30.70 1.51
C ILE A 278 11.94 -30.18 2.94
N LEU A 279 12.73 -30.76 3.84
CA LEU A 279 12.73 -30.38 5.27
C LEU A 279 13.72 -29.30 5.60
N GLY A 280 14.75 -29.10 4.77
CA GLY A 280 15.73 -28.05 4.87
C GLY A 280 16.48 -27.87 3.55
N MET A 281 16.83 -26.62 3.24
CA MET A 281 17.63 -26.25 2.07
C MET A 281 18.43 -25.00 2.42
N ALA A 282 19.74 -25.09 2.31
CA ALA A 282 20.62 -23.98 2.63
C ALA A 282 21.83 -23.94 1.68
N ASP A 283 22.22 -22.75 1.36
CA ASP A 283 23.37 -22.42 0.53
C ASP A 283 24.32 -21.48 1.27
N TYR A 284 25.56 -21.39 0.79
CA TYR A 284 26.56 -20.40 1.18
C TYR A 284 27.15 -19.76 -0.08
N PRO A 285 27.31 -18.44 -0.13
CA PRO A 285 27.11 -17.45 0.95
C PRO A 285 25.64 -17.11 1.23
N VAL A 286 25.34 -16.65 2.44
CA VAL A 286 24.02 -16.23 2.88
C VAL A 286 23.86 -14.71 2.84
N PHE A 287 22.61 -14.22 2.77
CA PHE A 287 22.29 -12.80 2.86
C PHE A 287 21.16 -12.53 3.88
N ASP A 288 21.08 -11.30 4.38
CA ASP A 288 20.01 -10.88 5.29
C ASP A 288 18.74 -10.57 4.50
N LEU A 289 17.66 -11.30 4.77
CA LEU A 289 16.34 -11.10 4.16
C LEU A 289 15.71 -9.73 4.49
N ASN A 290 16.08 -9.14 5.63
CA ASN A 290 15.62 -7.79 6.00
C ASN A 290 16.39 -6.69 5.27
N ASN A 291 17.62 -6.98 4.83
CA ASN A 291 18.47 -6.06 4.06
C ASN A 291 19.17 -6.78 2.89
N PRO A 292 18.41 -7.29 1.91
CA PRO A 292 18.93 -8.21 0.89
C PRO A 292 19.91 -7.59 -0.09
N ARG A 293 20.05 -6.26 -0.08
CA ARG A 293 21.01 -5.54 -0.95
C ARG A 293 22.30 -5.18 -0.22
N ASP A 294 22.40 -5.51 1.06
CA ASP A 294 23.63 -5.30 1.82
C ASP A 294 24.60 -6.45 1.57
N LEU A 295 25.69 -6.16 0.90
CA LEU A 295 26.76 -7.09 0.58
C LEU A 295 27.97 -6.97 1.52
N THR A 296 27.88 -6.17 2.58
CA THR A 296 29.00 -5.92 3.50
C THR A 296 29.46 -7.15 4.28
N SER A 297 28.61 -8.18 4.39
CA SER A 297 28.96 -9.48 4.98
C SER A 297 29.79 -10.38 4.06
N ILE A 298 29.88 -10.06 2.77
CA ILE A 298 30.50 -10.91 1.74
C ILE A 298 31.71 -10.21 1.10
N TYR A 299 31.63 -8.89 0.90
CA TYR A 299 32.65 -8.08 0.26
C TYR A 299 33.15 -6.99 1.25
N SER A 300 34.42 -6.66 1.15
CA SER A 300 34.98 -5.54 1.93
C SER A 300 34.45 -4.18 1.44
N ALA A 301 34.54 -3.17 2.31
CA ALA A 301 34.13 -1.80 1.93
C ALA A 301 34.91 -1.27 0.71
N GLU A 302 36.20 -1.61 0.61
CA GLU A 302 37.05 -1.21 -0.50
C GLU A 302 36.63 -1.85 -1.81
N GLU A 303 36.20 -3.13 -1.80
CA GLU A 303 35.66 -3.83 -2.97
C GLU A 303 34.32 -3.24 -3.42
N LEU A 304 33.42 -2.96 -2.45
CA LEU A 304 32.13 -2.38 -2.74
C LEU A 304 32.22 -0.97 -3.33
N GLU A 305 33.15 -0.15 -2.84
CA GLU A 305 33.43 1.18 -3.41
C GLU A 305 34.03 1.13 -4.82
N ALA A 306 34.70 0.04 -5.14
CA ALA A 306 35.32 -0.15 -6.46
C ALA A 306 34.33 -0.72 -7.49
N PHE A 307 33.20 -1.25 -7.08
CA PHE A 307 32.22 -1.83 -8.00
C PHE A 307 31.56 -0.76 -8.88
N THR A 308 31.46 -1.07 -10.15
CA THR A 308 30.52 -0.37 -11.03
C THR A 308 29.10 -0.81 -10.73
N ASP A 309 28.10 -0.04 -11.18
CA ASP A 309 26.68 -0.39 -11.00
C ASP A 309 26.32 -1.79 -11.55
N ASP A 310 26.98 -2.22 -12.63
CA ASP A 310 26.75 -3.53 -13.23
C ASP A 310 27.43 -4.65 -12.43
N GLU A 311 28.66 -4.42 -11.95
CA GLU A 311 29.34 -5.38 -11.06
C GLU A 311 28.61 -5.57 -9.73
N PHE A 312 28.06 -4.50 -9.18
CA PHE A 312 27.24 -4.57 -7.97
C PHE A 312 25.96 -5.41 -8.19
N LYS A 313 25.27 -5.21 -9.32
CA LYS A 313 24.11 -6.02 -9.70
C LYS A 313 24.49 -7.50 -9.90
N ASP A 314 25.60 -7.76 -10.58
CA ASP A 314 26.07 -9.13 -10.79
C ASP A 314 26.44 -9.82 -9.46
N ALA A 315 27.01 -9.08 -8.52
CA ALA A 315 27.30 -9.57 -7.18
C ALA A 315 26.01 -9.90 -6.42
N LEU A 316 24.99 -9.04 -6.47
CA LEU A 316 23.67 -9.32 -5.90
C LEU A 316 23.05 -10.58 -6.49
N TYR A 317 23.01 -10.71 -7.82
CA TYR A 317 22.43 -11.90 -8.47
C TYR A 317 23.16 -13.19 -8.11
N LYS A 318 24.48 -13.16 -7.91
CA LYS A 318 25.24 -14.31 -7.44
C LYS A 318 24.83 -14.71 -6.02
N VAL A 319 24.70 -13.74 -5.13
CA VAL A 319 24.33 -13.98 -3.73
C VAL A 319 22.88 -14.44 -3.60
N TRP A 320 21.97 -13.94 -4.44
CA TRP A 320 20.55 -14.34 -4.44
C TRP A 320 20.26 -15.62 -5.21
N SER A 321 21.28 -16.22 -5.85
CA SER A 321 21.11 -17.45 -6.63
C SER A 321 21.06 -18.66 -5.72
N ASN A 322 19.96 -19.39 -5.73
CA ASN A 322 19.85 -20.67 -5.05
C ASN A 322 20.65 -21.74 -5.78
N TYR A 323 21.84 -22.05 -5.28
CA TYR A 323 22.76 -23.02 -5.90
C TYR A 323 22.25 -24.48 -5.80
N CYS A 324 21.33 -24.78 -4.89
CA CYS A 324 20.72 -26.10 -4.81
C CYS A 324 19.91 -26.46 -6.07
N VAL A 325 19.37 -25.46 -6.78
CA VAL A 325 18.45 -25.68 -7.92
C VAL A 325 18.90 -25.01 -9.23
N SER A 326 19.80 -24.04 -9.18
CA SER A 326 20.21 -23.26 -10.36
C SER A 326 21.61 -23.59 -10.88
N SER A 327 22.44 -24.34 -10.12
CA SER A 327 23.79 -24.72 -10.55
C SER A 327 23.81 -26.10 -11.20
N ILE A 328 24.51 -26.18 -12.34
CA ILE A 328 24.87 -27.45 -12.98
C ILE A 328 26.37 -27.68 -12.67
N TYR A 329 26.68 -28.80 -12.03
CA TYR A 329 28.05 -29.20 -11.73
C TYR A 329 28.56 -30.16 -12.79
#